data_d708e0c705f24f19a873d4a0840c67b3
#
_entry.id   d708e0c705f24f19a873d4a0840c67b3
#
_cell.length_a   1.000
_cell.length_b   1.000
_cell.length_c   1.000
_cell.angle_alpha   90.00
_cell.angle_beta   90.00
_cell.angle_gamma   90.00
#
_symmetry.space_group_name_H-M   'P 1'
#
loop_
_entity.id
_entity.type
_entity.pdbx_description
1 polymer ?
#
loop_
_entity_poly.entity_id
_entity_poly.type
_entity_poly.pdbx_seq_one_letter_code
_entity_poly.pdbx_strand_id
1 'polypeptide(L)'
;MKVNHSFLLLFLITLFCACTPKNIYYSTFSTTAIANKGMGVYVLRVQGIGQTYQQAKEDAMRKAVYDIIFKNVSSSYGEHRMIQPVLSNPLTEQQHADFFGSFFSAGGDYLKFVHELRLEKDKFKPQARRGVIMNVVVNRAALAKYLADNQIF
;
A
#
# COMPACT_ATOMS: atom_id res chain seq x y z
N MET A 1 25.32 48.59 -21.82
CA MET A 1 24.50 48.17 -20.69
C MET A 1 25.33 47.23 -19.81
N LYS A 2 25.75 47.68 -18.62
CA LYS A 2 26.49 46.82 -17.66
C LYS A 2 25.46 45.97 -16.90
N VAL A 3 25.41 44.67 -17.18
CA VAL A 3 24.59 43.74 -16.43
C VAL A 3 25.23 43.61 -15.05
N ASN A 4 24.49 44.02 -14.02
CA ASN A 4 24.95 43.91 -12.62
C ASN A 4 25.08 42.45 -12.23
N HIS A 5 26.28 41.94 -12.11
CA HIS A 5 26.58 40.57 -11.72
C HIS A 5 25.98 40.20 -10.35
N SER A 6 25.73 41.20 -9.46
CA SER A 6 25.02 41.00 -8.19
C SER A 6 23.58 40.53 -8.38
N PHE A 7 22.88 40.99 -9.41
CA PHE A 7 21.49 40.61 -9.68
C PHE A 7 21.39 39.18 -10.23
N LEU A 8 22.37 38.78 -11.04
CA LEU A 8 22.49 37.42 -11.59
C LEU A 8 22.77 36.39 -10.48
N LEU A 9 23.63 36.77 -9.53
CA LEU A 9 23.97 35.90 -8.39
C LEU A 9 22.79 35.70 -7.43
N LEU A 10 21.98 36.74 -7.21
CA LEU A 10 20.80 36.67 -6.35
C LEU A 10 19.71 35.77 -6.99
N PHE A 11 19.57 35.81 -8.34
CA PHE A 11 18.61 34.98 -9.06
C PHE A 11 19.01 33.50 -9.08
N LEU A 12 20.33 33.21 -9.08
CA LEU A 12 20.84 31.83 -9.04
C LEU A 12 20.61 31.15 -7.68
N ILE A 13 20.63 31.91 -6.57
CA ILE A 13 20.44 31.38 -5.22
C ILE A 13 18.97 30.95 -4.96
N THR A 14 18.01 31.61 -5.64
CA THR A 14 16.59 31.27 -5.47
C THR A 14 16.16 29.99 -6.16
N LEU A 15 16.96 29.47 -7.12
CA LEU A 15 16.66 28.21 -7.83
C LEU A 15 17.00 26.94 -7.04
N PHE A 16 17.78 27.03 -5.95
CA PHE A 16 18.16 25.86 -5.16
C PHE A 16 17.23 25.52 -3.98
N CYS A 17 16.17 26.29 -3.77
CA CYS A 17 15.31 26.15 -2.58
C CYS A 17 14.07 25.25 -2.80
N ALA A 18 13.99 24.47 -3.86
CA ALA A 18 12.77 23.73 -4.22
C ALA A 18 12.84 22.21 -4.00
N CYS A 19 13.88 21.68 -3.37
CA CYS A 19 13.92 20.28 -2.97
C CYS A 19 13.73 20.14 -1.45
N THR A 20 12.50 20.36 -0.97
CA THR A 20 12.12 19.80 0.32
C THR A 20 12.03 18.27 0.16
N PRO A 21 12.83 17.49 0.90
CA PRO A 21 12.67 16.04 0.88
C PRO A 21 11.24 15.73 1.30
N LYS A 22 10.50 15.05 0.43
CA LYS A 22 9.19 14.52 0.76
C LYS A 22 9.44 13.51 1.87
N ASN A 23 9.24 13.91 3.13
CA ASN A 23 9.29 12.98 4.25
C ASN A 23 8.22 11.92 4.00
N ILE A 24 8.65 10.78 3.46
CA ILE A 24 7.83 9.60 3.34
C ILE A 24 7.66 9.11 4.78
N TYR A 25 6.51 9.42 5.35
CA TYR A 25 6.14 8.88 6.66
C TYR A 25 5.89 7.38 6.43
N TYR A 26 6.93 6.58 6.66
CA TYR A 26 6.76 5.13 6.73
C TYR A 26 5.89 4.87 7.94
N SER A 27 4.65 4.54 7.70
CA SER A 27 3.77 4.06 8.74
C SER A 27 4.40 2.79 9.34
N THR A 28 4.74 2.84 10.61
CA THR A 28 5.19 1.67 11.39
C THR A 28 4.05 0.68 11.60
N PHE A 29 2.84 0.99 11.15
CA PHE A 29 1.69 0.12 11.29
C PHE A 29 1.80 -1.08 10.34
N SER A 30 2.05 -2.25 10.90
CA SER A 30 2.06 -3.51 10.14
C SER A 30 0.63 -4.00 9.89
N THR A 31 0.38 -4.53 8.70
CA THR A 31 -0.85 -5.28 8.41
C THR A 31 -0.94 -6.50 9.33
N THR A 32 -2.09 -6.68 9.97
CA THR A 32 -2.33 -7.78 10.90
C THR A 32 -3.61 -8.51 10.52
N ALA A 33 -3.56 -9.82 10.45
CA ALA A 33 -4.76 -10.64 10.29
C ALA A 33 -5.47 -10.77 11.63
N ILE A 34 -6.75 -10.38 11.66
CA ILE A 34 -7.57 -10.37 12.87
C ILE A 34 -8.63 -11.48 12.88
N ALA A 35 -8.91 -12.11 11.73
CA ALA A 35 -9.77 -13.29 11.64
C ALA A 35 -9.48 -14.08 10.36
N ASN A 36 -9.80 -15.39 10.42
CA ASN A 36 -9.85 -16.27 9.25
C ASN A 36 -11.30 -16.74 9.07
N LYS A 37 -11.88 -16.44 7.93
CA LYS A 37 -13.26 -16.85 7.56
C LYS A 37 -13.32 -18.23 6.90
N GLY A 38 -12.19 -18.95 6.82
CA GLY A 38 -12.09 -20.20 6.08
C GLY A 38 -11.81 -20.01 4.59
N MET A 39 -11.48 -21.10 3.90
CA MET A 39 -11.26 -21.13 2.44
C MET A 39 -10.25 -20.09 1.92
N GLY A 40 -9.27 -19.71 2.73
CA GLY A 40 -8.27 -18.69 2.34
C GLY A 40 -8.79 -17.25 2.34
N VAL A 41 -9.89 -16.97 3.04
CA VAL A 41 -10.43 -15.62 3.22
C VAL A 41 -10.04 -15.07 4.58
N TYR A 42 -9.34 -13.94 4.59
CA TYR A 42 -8.81 -13.33 5.81
C TYR A 42 -9.40 -11.94 6.04
N VAL A 43 -9.61 -11.59 7.31
CA VAL A 43 -9.89 -10.22 7.72
C VAL A 43 -8.58 -9.59 8.20
N LEU A 44 -8.18 -8.51 7.57
CA LEU A 44 -6.95 -7.80 7.87
C LEU A 44 -7.26 -6.42 8.46
N ARG A 45 -6.54 -6.04 9.51
CA ARG A 45 -6.47 -4.66 9.98
C ARG A 45 -5.28 -3.98 9.31
N VAL A 46 -5.53 -2.88 8.63
CA VAL A 46 -4.55 -2.22 7.77
C VAL A 46 -4.68 -0.71 7.85
N GLN A 47 -3.55 -0.02 7.71
CA GLN A 47 -3.48 1.43 7.63
C GLN A 47 -3.23 1.87 6.19
N GLY A 48 -3.94 2.93 5.78
CA GLY A 48 -3.68 3.63 4.53
C GLY A 48 -3.56 5.13 4.74
N ILE A 49 -2.84 5.79 3.84
CA ILE A 49 -2.57 7.23 3.86
C ILE A 49 -2.79 7.81 2.47
N GLY A 50 -3.50 8.95 2.39
CA GLY A 50 -3.77 9.65 1.13
C GLY A 50 -3.94 11.16 1.32
N GLN A 51 -4.17 11.89 0.26
CA GLN A 51 -4.53 13.31 0.33
C GLN A 51 -5.97 13.49 0.84
N THR A 52 -6.84 12.53 0.49
CA THR A 52 -8.22 12.46 0.96
C THR A 52 -8.45 11.16 1.72
N TYR A 53 -9.54 11.08 2.49
CA TYR A 53 -9.93 9.82 3.15
C TYR A 53 -10.27 8.71 2.15
N GLN A 54 -10.78 9.05 0.98
CA GLN A 54 -11.05 8.07 -0.07
C GLN A 54 -9.74 7.45 -0.60
N GLN A 55 -8.74 8.29 -0.91
CA GLN A 55 -7.41 7.81 -1.31
C GLN A 55 -6.72 7.01 -0.19
N ALA A 56 -6.89 7.41 1.08
CA ALA A 56 -6.35 6.64 2.19
C ALA A 56 -7.01 5.24 2.30
N LYS A 57 -8.31 5.11 2.02
CA LYS A 57 -8.99 3.81 1.97
C LYS A 57 -8.49 2.93 0.82
N GLU A 58 -8.33 3.50 -0.37
CA GLU A 58 -7.79 2.79 -1.54
C GLU A 58 -6.35 2.33 -1.29
N ASP A 59 -5.54 3.16 -0.66
CA ASP A 59 -4.18 2.82 -0.24
C ASP A 59 -4.18 1.67 0.77
N ALA A 60 -5.08 1.69 1.76
CA ALA A 60 -5.25 0.59 2.72
C ALA A 60 -5.61 -0.73 2.02
N MET A 61 -6.57 -0.71 1.10
CA MET A 61 -6.96 -1.90 0.35
C MET A 61 -5.84 -2.44 -0.53
N ARG A 62 -5.12 -1.54 -1.23
CA ARG A 62 -3.96 -1.90 -2.05
C ARG A 62 -2.86 -2.53 -1.20
N LYS A 63 -2.54 -1.91 -0.07
CA LYS A 63 -1.54 -2.40 0.88
C LYS A 63 -1.91 -3.78 1.43
N ALA A 64 -3.18 -4.02 1.76
CA ALA A 64 -3.63 -5.32 2.25
C ALA A 64 -3.38 -6.44 1.24
N VAL A 65 -3.70 -6.20 -0.05
CA VAL A 65 -3.45 -7.18 -1.13
C VAL A 65 -1.95 -7.35 -1.37
N TYR A 66 -1.19 -6.25 -1.39
CA TYR A 66 0.26 -6.28 -1.54
C TYR A 66 0.94 -7.11 -0.44
N ASP A 67 0.57 -6.88 0.82
CA ASP A 67 1.16 -7.59 1.95
C ASP A 67 0.82 -9.10 1.90
N ILE A 68 -0.39 -9.49 1.48
CA ILE A 68 -0.76 -10.90 1.28
C ILE A 68 0.02 -11.56 0.13
N ILE A 69 0.34 -10.80 -0.92
CA ILE A 69 1.11 -11.35 -2.06
C ILE A 69 2.58 -11.53 -1.68
N PHE A 70 3.21 -10.54 -1.05
CA PHE A 70 4.67 -10.44 -0.97
C PHE A 70 5.25 -10.55 0.44
N LYS A 71 4.42 -10.46 1.50
CA LYS A 71 4.92 -10.40 2.87
C LYS A 71 4.28 -11.42 3.79
N ASN A 72 5.03 -11.78 4.82
CA ASN A 72 4.46 -12.48 5.96
C ASN A 72 3.53 -11.53 6.73
N VAL A 73 2.28 -11.93 6.93
CA VAL A 73 1.31 -11.16 7.71
C VAL A 73 1.11 -11.82 9.06
N SER A 74 1.38 -11.06 10.14
CA SER A 74 1.16 -11.54 11.50
C SER A 74 -0.33 -11.76 11.77
N SER A 75 -0.64 -12.77 12.58
CA SER A 75 -2.01 -13.05 13.02
C SER A 75 -2.19 -12.69 14.49
N SER A 76 -3.28 -12.00 14.82
CA SER A 76 -3.70 -11.75 16.20
C SER A 76 -4.72 -12.76 16.72
N TYR A 77 -5.08 -13.77 15.91
CA TYR A 77 -5.99 -14.86 16.29
C TYR A 77 -5.27 -16.21 16.21
N GLY A 78 -5.64 -17.10 17.10
CA GLY A 78 -5.04 -18.44 17.18
C GLY A 78 -3.58 -18.42 17.69
N GLU A 79 -2.93 -19.57 17.69
CA GLU A 79 -1.53 -19.69 18.13
C GLU A 79 -0.62 -19.05 17.07
N HIS A 80 -0.15 -17.85 17.30
CA HIS A 80 0.94 -17.09 16.61
C HIS A 80 1.31 -17.54 15.18
N ARG A 81 0.32 -17.80 14.35
CA ARG A 81 0.57 -18.24 12.97
C ARG A 81 0.73 -17.01 12.06
N MET A 82 1.86 -16.94 11.37
CA MET A 82 2.05 -16.01 10.27
C MET A 82 1.35 -16.55 9.01
N ILE A 83 0.63 -15.69 8.32
CA ILE A 83 0.15 -15.99 6.97
C ILE A 83 1.33 -15.82 6.03
N GLN A 84 1.72 -16.90 5.38
CA GLN A 84 2.80 -16.87 4.37
C GLN A 84 2.34 -16.11 3.13
N PRO A 85 3.25 -15.40 2.44
CA PRO A 85 2.93 -14.72 1.20
C PRO A 85 2.45 -15.71 0.13
N VAL A 86 1.71 -15.20 -0.85
CA VAL A 86 1.34 -16.01 -2.04
C VAL A 86 2.58 -16.26 -2.88
N LEU A 87 3.45 -15.27 -3.04
CA LEU A 87 4.69 -15.36 -3.80
C LEU A 87 5.89 -15.35 -2.85
N SER A 88 6.59 -16.48 -2.81
CA SER A 88 7.75 -16.67 -1.91
C SER A 88 9.05 -16.13 -2.52
N ASN A 89 9.13 -15.99 -3.85
CA ASN A 89 10.31 -15.47 -4.52
C ASN A 89 10.30 -13.93 -4.50
N PRO A 90 11.26 -13.27 -3.85
CA PRO A 90 11.30 -11.80 -3.76
C PRO A 90 11.54 -11.11 -5.11
N LEU A 91 12.05 -11.82 -6.12
CA LEU A 91 12.30 -11.26 -7.45
C LEU A 91 11.07 -11.25 -8.36
N THR A 92 10.00 -11.96 -7.99
CA THR A 92 8.82 -12.10 -8.85
C THR A 92 8.17 -10.75 -9.15
N GLU A 93 8.13 -9.81 -8.18
CA GLU A 93 7.60 -8.47 -8.40
C GLU A 93 8.36 -7.73 -9.52
N GLN A 94 9.69 -7.81 -9.51
CA GLN A 94 10.53 -7.15 -10.52
C GLN A 94 10.44 -7.84 -11.88
N GLN A 95 10.38 -9.16 -11.90
CA GLN A 95 10.25 -9.95 -13.13
C GLN A 95 8.93 -9.69 -13.86
N HIS A 96 7.88 -9.34 -13.11
CA HIS A 96 6.53 -9.07 -13.63
C HIS A 96 6.08 -7.62 -13.34
N ALA A 97 7.01 -6.65 -13.43
CA ALA A 97 6.77 -5.27 -13.05
C ALA A 97 5.59 -4.62 -13.80
N ASP A 98 5.44 -4.89 -15.10
CA ASP A 98 4.34 -4.35 -15.91
C ASP A 98 2.98 -4.89 -15.47
N PHE A 99 2.92 -6.19 -15.15
CA PHE A 99 1.72 -6.82 -14.61
C PHE A 99 1.34 -6.17 -13.28
N PHE A 100 2.25 -6.10 -12.32
CA PHE A 100 1.97 -5.54 -11.00
C PHE A 100 1.72 -4.02 -11.05
N GLY A 101 2.36 -3.30 -11.96
CA GLY A 101 2.07 -1.89 -12.21
C GLY A 101 0.62 -1.67 -12.63
N SER A 102 0.10 -2.49 -13.54
CA SER A 102 -1.31 -2.47 -13.97
C SER A 102 -2.25 -2.99 -12.90
N PHE A 103 -1.90 -4.10 -12.26
CA PHE A 103 -2.70 -4.75 -11.22
C PHE A 103 -2.96 -3.83 -10.03
N PHE A 104 -1.94 -3.08 -9.57
CA PHE A 104 -2.04 -2.14 -8.45
C PHE A 104 -2.35 -0.69 -8.85
N SER A 105 -2.65 -0.42 -10.11
CA SER A 105 -3.06 0.91 -10.57
C SER A 105 -4.36 1.38 -9.89
N ALA A 106 -4.69 2.65 -10.01
CA ALA A 106 -5.98 3.16 -9.55
C ALA A 106 -7.13 2.45 -10.31
N GLY A 107 -8.05 1.82 -9.56
CA GLY A 107 -9.10 1.00 -10.15
C GLY A 107 -8.64 -0.36 -10.68
N GLY A 108 -7.40 -0.76 -10.41
CA GLY A 108 -6.81 -2.01 -10.92
C GLY A 108 -7.43 -3.28 -10.34
N ASP A 109 -7.01 -4.41 -10.89
CA ASP A 109 -7.60 -5.73 -10.64
C ASP A 109 -7.48 -6.22 -9.19
N TYR A 110 -6.57 -5.65 -8.38
CA TYR A 110 -6.47 -5.95 -6.95
C TYR A 110 -7.80 -5.75 -6.21
N LEU A 111 -8.65 -4.82 -6.67
CA LEU A 111 -9.95 -4.55 -6.07
C LEU A 111 -10.94 -5.72 -6.17
N LYS A 112 -10.71 -6.67 -7.07
CA LYS A 112 -11.52 -7.90 -7.19
C LYS A 112 -11.35 -8.83 -5.98
N PHE A 113 -10.24 -8.69 -5.23
CA PHE A 113 -9.85 -9.60 -4.16
C PHE A 113 -9.96 -8.99 -2.76
N VAL A 114 -10.29 -7.71 -2.66
CA VAL A 114 -10.38 -7.00 -1.39
C VAL A 114 -11.65 -6.16 -1.33
N HIS A 115 -12.28 -6.17 -0.16
CA HIS A 115 -13.39 -5.25 0.11
C HIS A 115 -13.35 -4.76 1.55
N GLU A 116 -13.90 -3.58 1.74
CA GLU A 116 -14.00 -2.97 3.05
C GLU A 116 -14.98 -3.73 3.94
N LEU A 117 -14.57 -4.06 5.17
CA LEU A 117 -15.48 -4.49 6.21
C LEU A 117 -16.01 -3.25 6.93
N ARG A 118 -17.34 -3.03 6.91
CA ARG A 118 -17.99 -1.81 7.42
C ARG A 118 -17.93 -1.60 8.94
N LEU A 119 -17.08 -2.34 9.64
CA LEU A 119 -16.86 -2.22 11.08
C LEU A 119 -15.71 -1.23 11.32
N GLU A 120 -15.87 -0.38 12.31
CA GLU A 120 -14.89 0.54 12.92
C GLU A 120 -13.72 1.03 12.03
N LYS A 121 -13.76 2.30 11.70
CA LYS A 121 -12.67 3.00 11.02
C LYS A 121 -12.13 4.09 11.91
N ASP A 122 -10.87 4.01 12.23
CA ASP A 122 -10.17 5.11 12.88
C ASP A 122 -9.63 6.06 11.81
N LYS A 123 -10.05 7.32 11.87
CA LYS A 123 -9.53 8.39 11.01
C LYS A 123 -8.51 9.20 11.77
N PHE A 124 -7.39 9.50 11.13
CA PHE A 124 -6.36 10.37 11.71
C PHE A 124 -5.76 11.29 10.64
N LYS A 125 -5.00 12.29 11.08
CA LYS A 125 -4.42 13.30 10.18
C LYS A 125 -2.90 13.34 10.37
N PRO A 126 -2.13 12.52 9.66
CA PRO A 126 -0.68 12.59 9.71
C PRO A 126 -0.22 13.81 8.90
N GLN A 127 0.26 14.86 9.58
CA GLN A 127 0.67 16.11 8.96
C GLN A 127 -0.42 16.69 8.02
N ALA A 128 -0.09 16.96 6.74
CA ALA A 128 -1.03 17.49 5.74
C ALA A 128 -1.87 16.41 5.03
N ARG A 129 -1.78 15.13 5.44
CA ARG A 129 -2.46 14.01 4.80
C ARG A 129 -3.66 13.53 5.61
N ARG A 130 -4.39 12.57 5.06
CA ARG A 130 -5.45 11.82 5.72
C ARG A 130 -5.01 10.38 5.91
N GLY A 131 -5.30 9.81 7.07
CA GLY A 131 -5.03 8.42 7.38
C GLY A 131 -6.28 7.71 7.83
N VAL A 132 -6.36 6.42 7.54
CA VAL A 132 -7.38 5.51 8.07
C VAL A 132 -6.71 4.24 8.58
N ILE A 133 -7.23 3.71 9.67
CA ILE A 133 -7.02 2.31 10.07
C ILE A 133 -8.37 1.64 9.87
N MET A 134 -8.41 0.56 9.09
CA MET A 134 -9.65 -0.10 8.75
C MET A 134 -9.48 -1.61 8.64
N ASN A 135 -10.60 -2.32 8.75
CA ASN A 135 -10.65 -3.74 8.51
C ASN A 135 -11.08 -4.00 7.07
N VAL A 136 -10.35 -4.86 6.38
CA VAL A 136 -10.65 -5.31 5.02
C VAL A 136 -10.72 -6.82 4.97
N VAL A 137 -11.51 -7.35 4.05
CA VAL A 137 -11.56 -8.79 3.76
C VAL A 137 -10.75 -9.03 2.49
N VAL A 138 -9.78 -9.95 2.54
CA VAL A 138 -8.97 -10.35 1.39
C VAL A 138 -9.22 -11.82 1.09
N ASN A 139 -9.57 -12.13 -0.15
CA ASN A 139 -9.68 -13.51 -0.65
C ASN A 139 -8.34 -13.96 -1.24
N ARG A 140 -7.45 -14.49 -0.36
CA ARG A 140 -6.13 -14.98 -0.74
C ARG A 140 -6.20 -16.16 -1.71
N ALA A 141 -7.19 -17.04 -1.56
CA ALA A 141 -7.32 -18.20 -2.44
C ALA A 141 -7.66 -17.81 -3.88
N ALA A 142 -8.64 -16.91 -4.06
CA ALA A 142 -8.97 -16.39 -5.38
C ALA A 142 -7.82 -15.57 -5.99
N LEU A 143 -7.10 -14.80 -5.16
CA LEU A 143 -5.92 -14.04 -5.57
C LEU A 143 -4.79 -14.98 -6.05
N ALA A 144 -4.48 -16.03 -5.30
CA ALA A 144 -3.47 -17.02 -5.70
C ALA A 144 -3.84 -17.70 -7.03
N LYS A 145 -5.11 -18.09 -7.19
CA LYS A 145 -5.59 -18.65 -8.47
C LYS A 145 -5.42 -17.64 -9.61
N TYR A 146 -5.80 -16.38 -9.43
CA TYR A 146 -5.67 -15.34 -10.45
C TYR A 146 -4.21 -15.12 -10.87
N LEU A 147 -3.28 -15.09 -9.92
CA LEU A 147 -1.85 -14.95 -10.22
C LEU A 147 -1.32 -16.17 -11.00
N ALA A 148 -1.75 -17.39 -10.66
CA ALA A 148 -1.40 -18.61 -11.39
C ALA A 148 -1.97 -18.58 -12.82
N ASP A 149 -3.23 -18.23 -13.00
CA ASP A 149 -3.88 -18.12 -14.31
C ASP A 149 -3.16 -17.10 -15.23
N ASN A 150 -2.48 -16.09 -14.64
CA ASN A 150 -1.66 -15.11 -15.35
C ASN A 150 -0.16 -15.47 -15.42
N GLN A 151 0.22 -16.70 -15.08
CA GLN A 151 1.58 -17.24 -15.16
C GLN A 151 2.61 -16.44 -14.33
N ILE A 152 2.21 -15.97 -13.14
CA ILE A 152 3.06 -15.16 -12.26
C ILE A 152 3.94 -16.06 -11.34
N PHE A 153 3.70 -17.38 -11.26
CA PHE A 153 4.54 -18.38 -10.58
C PHE A 153 4.55 -19.75 -11.26
#